data_eff7a20c2e4564f5836db4dc7c3ccc37
#
_entry.id   eff7a20c2e4564f5836db4dc7c3ccc37
#
_cell.length_a   1.000
_cell.length_b   1.000
_cell.length_c   1.000
_cell.angle_alpha   90.00
_cell.angle_beta   90.00
_cell.angle_gamma   90.00
#
_symmetry.space_group_name_H-M   'P 1'
#
loop_
_entity.id
_entity.type
_entity.pdbx_description
1 polymer ?
#
loop_
_entity_poly.entity_id
_entity_poly.type
_entity_poly.pdbx_seq_one_letter_code
_entity_poly.pdbx_strand_id
1 'polypeptide(L)'
;MQILKNNFLKRRKFIQSGAFAFSGLLLAKSVNAGIFSGKKVVYPVGLQLYTLGDLMTTDPKGTLQKLAAIGYKEIESAGYQKGNFYGYKPKELAAMIKDAGMTWRSAHVGGAPFTMANVMKMAKTAEDSARIQKMMEKFKDAPKSLNLKENHQELADAAAEGGINYLVCSSIPVSTLDEIKTAVDVFSKAGEACKKAGVQFAYHNHTSEFDDVEGHRPFDYILSNTDKDLVKMELDLAWATKAKQDPVELFKLHPGRYPLWHVKDLDKATMNPAEVGTGVVDFKRIFDNAKESGMKYFFVEQDGAPQPLQNVTNSYNYLAKMLR
;
A
#
# COMPACT_ATOMS: atom_id res chain seq x y z
N MET A 1 -1.99 -64.56 -30.93
CA MET A 1 -3.38 -64.59 -30.44
C MET A 1 -3.36 -65.29 -29.07
N GLN A 2 -3.31 -64.61 -28.02
CA GLN A 2 -3.22 -65.01 -26.61
C GLN A 2 -2.17 -64.18 -25.86
N ILE A 3 -2.53 -62.99 -25.42
CA ILE A 3 -2.00 -62.28 -24.24
C ILE A 3 -2.86 -61.00 -24.12
N LEU A 4 -4.07 -61.08 -23.59
CA LEU A 4 -4.90 -59.95 -23.10
C LEU A 4 -6.09 -60.50 -22.30
N LYS A 5 -5.81 -61.18 -21.20
CA LYS A 5 -6.79 -61.51 -20.17
C LYS A 5 -6.06 -61.76 -18.86
N ASN A 6 -5.64 -60.77 -18.11
CA ASN A 6 -5.29 -60.94 -16.69
C ASN A 6 -4.95 -59.59 -16.04
N ASN A 7 -5.86 -58.62 -16.07
CA ASN A 7 -5.70 -57.41 -15.25
C ASN A 7 -7.03 -56.83 -14.68
N PHE A 8 -8.10 -57.62 -14.63
CA PHE A 8 -9.40 -57.18 -14.10
C PHE A 8 -9.81 -57.80 -12.73
N LEU A 9 -8.96 -58.57 -12.06
CA LEU A 9 -9.35 -59.33 -10.85
C LEU A 9 -8.60 -58.91 -9.56
N LYS A 10 -7.91 -57.77 -9.50
CA LYS A 10 -7.22 -57.32 -8.28
C LYS A 10 -7.80 -56.05 -7.63
N ARG A 11 -8.95 -55.55 -8.05
CA ARG A 11 -9.60 -54.38 -7.42
C ARG A 11 -10.89 -54.66 -6.64
N ARG A 12 -11.21 -55.91 -6.33
CA ARG A 12 -12.47 -56.30 -5.67
C ARG A 12 -12.32 -56.97 -4.30
N LYS A 13 -11.18 -56.91 -3.63
CA LYS A 13 -10.94 -57.53 -2.32
C LYS A 13 -10.47 -56.59 -1.21
N PHE A 14 -10.82 -55.27 -1.26
CA PHE A 14 -10.47 -54.36 -0.17
C PHE A 14 -11.67 -53.65 0.47
N ILE A 15 -12.89 -54.08 0.21
CA ILE A 15 -14.09 -53.55 0.88
C ILE A 15 -14.91 -54.72 1.40
N GLN A 16 -14.44 -55.41 2.41
CA GLN A 16 -15.23 -56.31 3.28
C GLN A 16 -14.39 -56.69 4.49
N SER A 17 -14.38 -55.85 5.50
CA SER A 17 -14.16 -56.20 6.91
C SER A 17 -14.16 -54.90 7.72
N GLY A 18 -15.21 -54.65 8.50
CA GLY A 18 -15.23 -53.52 9.45
C GLY A 18 -16.62 -52.98 9.74
N ALA A 19 -17.63 -53.84 9.82
CA ALA A 19 -18.87 -53.47 10.48
C ALA A 19 -18.70 -53.69 11.98
N PHE A 20 -18.56 -52.63 12.76
CA PHE A 20 -18.85 -52.62 14.18
C PHE A 20 -19.98 -51.63 14.46
N ALA A 21 -21.08 -52.20 14.93
CA ALA A 21 -22.24 -51.49 15.41
C ALA A 21 -21.87 -50.59 16.61
N PHE A 22 -22.26 -49.32 16.58
CA PHE A 22 -22.49 -48.55 17.78
C PHE A 22 -23.85 -47.88 17.66
N SER A 23 -24.81 -48.49 18.38
CA SER A 23 -26.08 -47.87 18.74
C SER A 23 -25.80 -46.74 19.73
N GLY A 24 -26.12 -45.51 19.37
CA GLY A 24 -25.93 -44.37 20.25
C GLY A 24 -26.90 -43.25 19.93
N LEU A 25 -28.04 -43.29 20.58
CA LEU A 25 -28.92 -42.18 20.98
C LEU A 25 -28.86 -40.87 20.16
N LEU A 26 -29.89 -40.64 19.37
CA LEU A 26 -30.30 -39.35 18.88
C LEU A 26 -30.66 -38.41 20.07
N LEU A 27 -29.74 -37.64 20.57
CA LEU A 27 -30.00 -36.41 21.31
C LEU A 27 -29.97 -35.28 20.31
N ALA A 28 -31.13 -34.84 19.86
CA ALA A 28 -31.31 -33.53 19.21
C ALA A 28 -30.88 -32.43 20.20
N LYS A 29 -29.61 -32.03 20.18
CA LYS A 29 -29.20 -30.77 20.75
C LYS A 29 -29.62 -29.69 19.80
N SER A 30 -30.61 -28.90 20.21
CA SER A 30 -30.90 -27.56 19.68
C SER A 30 -29.58 -26.87 19.42
N VAL A 31 -29.28 -26.61 18.14
CA VAL A 31 -28.20 -25.70 17.75
C VAL A 31 -28.69 -24.32 18.17
N ASN A 32 -28.36 -23.93 19.40
CA ASN A 32 -28.32 -22.53 19.75
C ASN A 32 -27.46 -21.87 18.67
N ALA A 33 -28.06 -20.97 17.89
CA ALA A 33 -27.36 -19.98 17.10
C ALA A 33 -26.50 -19.16 18.06
N GLY A 34 -25.34 -19.72 18.42
CA GLY A 34 -24.31 -19.04 19.19
C GLY A 34 -23.91 -17.83 18.39
N ILE A 35 -24.26 -16.69 18.95
CA ILE A 35 -23.75 -15.37 18.62
C ILE A 35 -22.26 -15.55 18.24
N PHE A 36 -21.94 -15.43 16.96
CA PHE A 36 -20.57 -15.24 16.50
C PHE A 36 -20.12 -13.92 17.10
N SER A 37 -19.58 -13.95 18.31
CA SER A 37 -18.74 -12.92 18.84
C SER A 37 -17.54 -12.85 17.89
N GLY A 38 -17.66 -12.05 16.84
CA GLY A 38 -16.56 -11.79 15.93
C GLY A 38 -15.43 -11.21 16.75
N LYS A 39 -14.33 -11.94 16.88
CA LYS A 39 -13.11 -11.36 17.43
C LYS A 39 -12.83 -10.11 16.60
N LYS A 40 -12.84 -8.95 17.27
CA LYS A 40 -12.50 -7.67 16.62
C LYS A 40 -11.13 -7.84 15.98
N VAL A 41 -11.02 -7.67 14.69
CA VAL A 41 -9.74 -7.78 13.98
C VAL A 41 -8.89 -6.61 14.43
N VAL A 42 -7.84 -6.88 15.16
CA VAL A 42 -6.86 -5.86 15.53
C VAL A 42 -5.86 -5.75 14.39
N TYR A 43 -5.92 -4.66 13.66
CA TYR A 43 -4.95 -4.37 12.61
C TYR A 43 -3.66 -3.80 13.22
N PRO A 44 -2.48 -4.36 12.91
CA PRO A 44 -1.21 -3.75 13.29
C PRO A 44 -1.09 -2.36 12.65
N VAL A 45 -0.66 -1.38 13.44
CA VAL A 45 -0.47 -0.01 12.93
C VAL A 45 0.85 0.07 12.20
N GLY A 46 0.80 0.51 10.94
CA GLY A 46 1.94 0.77 10.08
C GLY A 46 2.33 2.25 10.04
N LEU A 47 3.56 2.53 9.60
CA LEU A 47 4.07 3.88 9.37
C LEU A 47 4.80 3.97 8.04
N GLN A 48 4.48 5.02 7.25
CA GLN A 48 5.29 5.46 6.11
C GLN A 48 6.45 6.33 6.63
N LEU A 49 7.67 5.86 6.39
CA LEU A 49 8.89 6.48 6.91
C LEU A 49 9.19 7.88 6.34
N TYR A 50 8.54 8.26 5.24
CA TYR A 50 8.62 9.62 4.69
C TYR A 50 8.25 10.70 5.72
N THR A 51 7.30 10.40 6.60
CA THR A 51 6.86 11.27 7.70
C THR A 51 7.99 11.72 8.62
N LEU A 52 9.05 10.92 8.72
CA LEU A 52 10.15 11.13 9.66
C LEU A 52 11.27 12.03 9.10
N GLY A 53 11.22 12.34 7.78
CA GLY A 53 12.20 13.21 7.14
C GLY A 53 13.65 12.78 7.39
N ASP A 54 14.48 13.72 7.85
CA ASP A 54 15.91 13.51 8.02
C ASP A 54 16.27 12.50 9.14
N LEU A 55 15.35 12.14 10.02
CA LEU A 55 15.62 11.15 11.08
C LEU A 55 16.03 9.79 10.50
N MET A 56 15.45 9.41 9.34
CA MET A 56 15.81 8.17 8.66
C MET A 56 17.14 8.20 7.94
N THR A 57 17.72 9.38 7.70
CA THR A 57 19.05 9.53 7.10
C THR A 57 20.15 9.74 8.14
N THR A 58 19.81 10.32 9.29
CA THR A 58 20.78 10.63 10.37
C THR A 58 20.97 9.47 11.35
N ASP A 59 19.89 8.84 11.81
CA ASP A 59 19.90 7.73 12.76
C ASP A 59 18.79 6.73 12.46
N PRO A 60 18.87 5.95 11.37
CA PRO A 60 17.83 5.00 11.00
C PRO A 60 17.56 3.97 12.09
N LYS A 61 18.62 3.41 12.68
CA LYS A 61 18.51 2.35 13.70
C LYS A 61 17.81 2.86 14.98
N GLY A 62 18.26 3.99 15.53
CA GLY A 62 17.64 4.57 16.72
C GLY A 62 16.21 5.05 16.44
N THR A 63 15.94 5.53 15.24
CA THR A 63 14.60 5.93 14.81
C THR A 63 13.66 4.73 14.76
N LEU A 64 14.06 3.62 14.14
CA LEU A 64 13.26 2.38 14.10
C LEU A 64 13.00 1.81 15.52
N GLN A 65 13.98 1.88 16.43
CA GLN A 65 13.78 1.47 17.81
C GLN A 65 12.73 2.33 18.53
N LYS A 66 12.75 3.65 18.31
CA LYS A 66 11.72 4.56 18.87
C LYS A 66 10.33 4.26 18.32
N LEU A 67 10.19 3.98 17.03
CA LEU A 67 8.92 3.59 16.43
C LEU A 67 8.37 2.28 17.02
N ALA A 68 9.22 1.28 17.18
CA ALA A 68 8.85 0.02 17.82
C ALA A 68 8.41 0.22 19.27
N ALA A 69 9.08 1.12 20.04
CA ALA A 69 8.73 1.48 21.40
C ALA A 69 7.39 2.22 21.49
N ILE A 70 7.04 3.07 20.51
CA ILE A 70 5.70 3.68 20.39
C ILE A 70 4.64 2.60 20.18
N GLY A 71 4.95 1.54 19.42
CA GLY A 71 4.06 0.41 19.17
C GLY A 71 3.82 0.07 17.72
N TYR A 72 4.40 0.79 16.76
CA TYR A 72 4.31 0.47 15.33
C TYR A 72 4.82 -0.94 15.05
N LYS A 73 4.18 -1.64 14.11
CA LYS A 73 4.49 -3.03 13.74
C LYS A 73 4.79 -3.22 12.26
N GLU A 74 4.26 -2.36 11.42
CA GLU A 74 4.39 -2.45 9.97
C GLU A 74 5.10 -1.20 9.45
N ILE A 75 5.99 -1.39 8.49
CA ILE A 75 6.78 -0.30 7.90
C ILE A 75 6.56 -0.25 6.40
N GLU A 76 6.37 0.96 5.92
CA GLU A 76 6.54 1.32 4.53
C GLU A 76 7.70 2.29 4.39
N SER A 77 8.62 2.03 3.46
CA SER A 77 9.75 2.89 3.18
C SER A 77 9.48 3.82 2.00
N ALA A 78 10.18 4.95 1.95
CA ALA A 78 10.21 5.83 0.81
C ALA A 78 11.65 5.99 0.28
N GLY A 79 11.77 6.31 -1.02
CA GLY A 79 13.04 6.78 -1.57
C GLY A 79 14.08 5.69 -1.82
N TYR A 80 13.90 4.91 -2.89
CA TYR A 80 14.96 4.04 -3.41
C TYR A 80 15.94 4.85 -4.26
N GLN A 81 17.21 4.83 -3.93
CA GLN A 81 18.26 5.51 -4.69
C GLN A 81 19.48 4.60 -4.89
N LYS A 82 19.90 4.44 -6.14
CA LYS A 82 21.14 3.71 -6.51
C LYS A 82 21.28 2.34 -5.82
N GLY A 83 20.22 1.54 -5.79
CA GLY A 83 20.26 0.20 -5.18
C GLY A 83 20.09 0.19 -3.66
N ASN A 84 19.74 1.30 -3.02
CA ASN A 84 19.67 1.43 -1.58
C ASN A 84 18.40 2.16 -1.11
N PHE A 85 17.90 1.78 0.07
CA PHE A 85 16.92 2.52 0.85
C PHE A 85 17.63 3.16 2.04
N TYR A 86 17.57 4.48 2.17
CA TYR A 86 18.25 5.23 3.25
C TYR A 86 19.74 4.91 3.40
N GLY A 87 20.41 4.59 2.28
CA GLY A 87 21.84 4.22 2.29
C GLY A 87 22.13 2.74 2.57
N TYR A 88 21.12 1.92 2.82
CA TYR A 88 21.25 0.47 3.09
C TYR A 88 20.75 -0.37 1.92
N LYS A 89 21.41 -1.49 1.66
CA LYS A 89 20.88 -2.50 0.73
C LYS A 89 19.54 -3.06 1.25
N PRO A 90 18.66 -3.57 0.36
CA PRO A 90 17.36 -4.07 0.78
C PRO A 90 17.40 -5.06 1.95
N LYS A 91 18.31 -6.05 1.91
CA LYS A 91 18.47 -7.03 3.01
C LYS A 91 18.94 -6.41 4.32
N GLU A 92 19.80 -5.40 4.25
CA GLU A 92 20.33 -4.71 5.44
C GLU A 92 19.24 -3.92 6.15
N LEU A 93 18.42 -3.16 5.38
CA LEU A 93 17.28 -2.45 5.94
C LEU A 93 16.23 -3.42 6.49
N ALA A 94 15.92 -4.51 5.77
CA ALA A 94 15.01 -5.54 6.23
C ALA A 94 15.44 -6.15 7.57
N ALA A 95 16.73 -6.47 7.71
CA ALA A 95 17.28 -6.97 8.98
C ALA A 95 17.14 -5.94 10.10
N MET A 96 17.46 -4.67 9.85
CA MET A 96 17.35 -3.58 10.82
C MET A 96 15.91 -3.38 11.31
N ILE A 97 14.91 -3.40 10.40
CA ILE A 97 13.48 -3.30 10.73
C ILE A 97 13.04 -4.51 11.54
N LYS A 98 13.45 -5.72 11.15
CA LYS A 98 13.16 -6.95 11.87
C LYS A 98 13.77 -6.97 13.27
N ASP A 99 15.02 -6.55 13.42
CA ASP A 99 15.71 -6.48 14.71
C ASP A 99 15.04 -5.49 15.68
N ALA A 100 14.39 -4.44 15.14
CA ALA A 100 13.54 -3.54 15.91
C ALA A 100 12.17 -4.15 16.27
N GLY A 101 11.84 -5.37 15.82
CA GLY A 101 10.58 -6.05 16.12
C GLY A 101 9.39 -5.62 15.26
N MET A 102 9.68 -5.11 14.06
CA MET A 102 8.70 -4.67 13.05
C MET A 102 8.85 -5.47 11.75
N THR A 103 7.92 -5.29 10.82
CA THR A 103 7.92 -5.94 9.50
C THR A 103 7.87 -4.89 8.40
N TRP A 104 8.77 -5.00 7.43
CA TRP A 104 8.76 -4.15 6.23
C TRP A 104 7.78 -4.72 5.21
N ARG A 105 6.69 -3.98 4.92
CA ARG A 105 5.58 -4.45 4.07
C ARG A 105 5.60 -3.91 2.67
N SER A 106 5.98 -2.65 2.51
CA SER A 106 5.98 -1.99 1.21
C SER A 106 7.07 -0.93 1.09
N ALA A 107 7.33 -0.52 -0.15
CA ALA A 107 8.27 0.53 -0.46
C ALA A 107 7.75 1.43 -1.58
N HIS A 108 7.83 2.73 -1.39
CA HIS A 108 7.54 3.75 -2.39
C HIS A 108 8.72 3.96 -3.34
N VAL A 109 8.43 3.99 -4.63
CA VAL A 109 9.37 4.34 -5.71
C VAL A 109 8.70 5.26 -6.72
N GLY A 110 9.48 6.05 -7.47
CA GLY A 110 8.95 6.92 -8.52
C GLY A 110 8.46 6.14 -9.74
N GLY A 111 7.39 6.61 -10.38
CA GLY A 111 6.82 6.00 -11.60
C GLY A 111 7.59 6.36 -12.85
N ALA A 112 7.73 7.66 -13.12
CA ALA A 112 8.51 8.23 -14.21
C ALA A 112 9.06 9.61 -13.80
N PRO A 113 10.11 10.10 -14.47
CA PRO A 113 10.65 11.41 -14.17
C PRO A 113 9.64 12.54 -14.44
N PHE A 114 9.52 13.47 -13.51
CA PHE A 114 8.81 14.72 -13.73
C PHE A 114 9.71 15.70 -14.47
N THR A 115 9.23 16.25 -15.58
CA THR A 115 9.88 17.35 -16.28
C THR A 115 9.45 18.71 -15.68
N MET A 116 10.23 19.77 -15.95
CA MET A 116 9.80 21.12 -15.58
C MET A 116 8.40 21.44 -16.12
N ALA A 117 8.12 21.04 -17.37
CA ALA A 117 6.83 21.29 -18.00
C ALA A 117 5.67 20.57 -17.27
N ASN A 118 5.88 19.32 -16.80
CA ASN A 118 4.87 18.60 -16.03
C ASN A 118 4.58 19.30 -14.70
N VAL A 119 5.64 19.61 -13.95
CA VAL A 119 5.49 20.21 -12.61
C VAL A 119 4.91 21.60 -12.68
N MET A 120 5.26 22.40 -13.69
CA MET A 120 4.70 23.74 -13.91
C MET A 120 3.20 23.71 -14.21
N LYS A 121 2.66 22.66 -14.83
CA LYS A 121 1.21 22.50 -15.03
C LYS A 121 0.45 22.27 -13.71
N MET A 122 1.12 21.80 -12.68
CA MET A 122 0.52 21.59 -11.34
C MET A 122 0.42 22.91 -10.55
N ALA A 123 1.13 23.96 -10.95
CA ALA A 123 1.08 25.27 -10.30
C ALA A 123 -0.28 25.94 -10.55
N LYS A 124 -0.99 26.28 -9.48
CA LYS A 124 -2.28 26.98 -9.53
C LYS A 124 -2.12 28.50 -9.31
N THR A 125 -0.97 28.92 -8.79
CA THR A 125 -0.65 30.33 -8.50
C THR A 125 0.76 30.72 -8.96
N ALA A 126 1.04 32.00 -9.06
CA ALA A 126 2.38 32.49 -9.33
C ALA A 126 3.39 32.10 -8.23
N GLU A 127 2.93 32.03 -6.98
CA GLU A 127 3.74 31.63 -5.83
C GLU A 127 4.10 30.13 -5.93
N ASP A 128 3.14 29.27 -6.33
CA ASP A 128 3.41 27.86 -6.62
C ASP A 128 4.46 27.72 -7.71
N SER A 129 4.32 28.47 -8.81
CA SER A 129 5.27 28.45 -9.91
C SER A 129 6.69 28.81 -9.46
N ALA A 130 6.84 29.88 -8.67
CA ALA A 130 8.13 30.30 -8.15
C ALA A 130 8.75 29.27 -7.20
N ARG A 131 7.93 28.65 -6.32
CA ARG A 131 8.36 27.58 -5.42
C ARG A 131 8.82 26.34 -6.18
N ILE A 132 8.08 25.94 -7.21
CA ILE A 132 8.42 24.81 -8.08
C ILE A 132 9.74 25.07 -8.80
N GLN A 133 9.91 26.24 -9.43
CA GLN A 133 11.14 26.60 -10.12
C GLN A 133 12.36 26.51 -9.21
N LYS A 134 12.25 27.08 -7.99
CA LYS A 134 13.33 27.03 -6.99
C LYS A 134 13.64 25.58 -6.56
N MET A 135 12.62 24.75 -6.38
CA MET A 135 12.79 23.34 -6.05
C MET A 135 13.49 22.58 -7.17
N MET A 136 13.02 22.72 -8.40
CA MET A 136 13.62 22.03 -9.57
C MET A 136 15.06 22.47 -9.83
N GLU A 137 15.37 23.76 -9.67
CA GLU A 137 16.73 24.26 -9.77
C GLU A 137 17.67 23.65 -8.71
N LYS A 138 17.18 23.50 -7.47
CA LYS A 138 17.93 22.83 -6.39
C LYS A 138 18.28 21.38 -6.72
N PHE A 139 17.42 20.69 -7.47
CA PHE A 139 17.58 19.25 -7.78
C PHE A 139 18.04 18.98 -9.23
N LYS A 140 18.34 20.00 -10.04
CA LYS A 140 18.73 19.80 -11.46
C LYS A 140 19.97 18.91 -11.64
N ASP A 141 20.92 19.00 -10.71
CA ASP A 141 22.17 18.22 -10.72
C ASP A 141 22.11 17.01 -9.78
N ALA A 142 20.95 16.74 -9.17
CA ALA A 142 20.80 15.55 -8.35
C ALA A 142 20.95 14.27 -9.21
N PRO A 143 21.56 13.20 -8.66
CA PRO A 143 21.64 11.94 -9.37
C PRO A 143 20.22 11.47 -9.75
N LYS A 144 20.03 11.03 -11.01
CA LYS A 144 18.75 10.48 -11.47
C LYS A 144 18.36 9.30 -10.56
N SER A 145 17.22 9.40 -9.93
CA SER A 145 16.63 8.30 -9.18
C SER A 145 16.15 7.22 -10.15
N LEU A 146 16.27 5.97 -9.74
CA LEU A 146 15.62 4.88 -10.44
C LEU A 146 14.10 5.06 -10.42
N ASN A 147 13.44 4.70 -11.50
CA ASN A 147 12.01 4.85 -11.65
C ASN A 147 11.41 3.65 -12.41
N LEU A 148 10.11 3.42 -12.24
CA LEU A 148 9.44 2.25 -12.82
C LEU A 148 9.42 2.24 -14.34
N LYS A 149 9.37 3.40 -15.01
CA LYS A 149 9.36 3.49 -16.48
C LYS A 149 10.64 2.90 -17.08
N GLU A 150 11.78 3.14 -16.43
CA GLU A 150 13.10 2.74 -16.93
C GLU A 150 13.65 1.48 -16.26
N ASN A 151 13.28 1.23 -14.98
CA ASN A 151 13.96 0.26 -14.12
C ASN A 151 12.98 -0.69 -13.38
N HIS A 152 11.79 -0.97 -13.93
CA HIS A 152 10.75 -1.76 -13.24
C HIS A 152 11.23 -3.12 -12.75
N GLN A 153 12.07 -3.84 -13.52
CA GLN A 153 12.58 -5.15 -13.10
C GLN A 153 13.57 -5.02 -11.93
N GLU A 154 14.53 -4.08 -12.00
CA GLU A 154 15.50 -3.85 -10.92
C GLU A 154 14.80 -3.46 -9.61
N LEU A 155 13.77 -2.62 -9.69
CA LEU A 155 12.99 -2.20 -8.53
C LEU A 155 12.16 -3.35 -7.94
N ALA A 156 11.59 -4.21 -8.79
CA ALA A 156 10.88 -5.41 -8.36
C ALA A 156 11.83 -6.43 -7.69
N ASP A 157 13.03 -6.62 -8.24
CA ASP A 157 14.04 -7.51 -7.69
C ASP A 157 14.56 -6.99 -6.33
N ALA A 158 14.77 -5.66 -6.19
CA ALA A 158 15.14 -5.03 -4.92
C ALA A 158 14.05 -5.19 -3.86
N ALA A 159 12.78 -5.07 -4.26
CA ALA A 159 11.64 -5.31 -3.39
C ALA A 159 11.61 -6.77 -2.89
N ALA A 160 11.81 -7.73 -3.79
CA ALA A 160 11.91 -9.15 -3.46
C ALA A 160 13.11 -9.45 -2.55
N GLU A 161 14.27 -8.82 -2.81
CA GLU A 161 15.47 -8.95 -1.96
C GLU A 161 15.22 -8.47 -0.53
N GLY A 162 14.46 -7.37 -0.36
CA GLY A 162 14.01 -6.87 0.94
C GLY A 162 12.95 -7.73 1.61
N GLY A 163 12.35 -8.69 0.90
CA GLY A 163 11.26 -9.54 1.40
C GLY A 163 9.96 -8.76 1.64
N ILE A 164 9.76 -7.63 0.94
CA ILE A 164 8.54 -6.82 1.08
C ILE A 164 7.39 -7.39 0.25
N ASN A 165 6.18 -7.10 0.68
CA ASN A 165 4.98 -7.63 0.03
C ASN A 165 4.53 -6.79 -1.18
N TYR A 166 4.77 -5.46 -1.12
CA TYR A 166 4.28 -4.51 -2.11
C TYR A 166 5.35 -3.53 -2.56
N LEU A 167 5.47 -3.35 -3.88
CA LEU A 167 6.19 -2.23 -4.48
C LEU A 167 5.16 -1.20 -4.93
N VAL A 168 5.27 0.03 -4.43
CA VAL A 168 4.27 1.08 -4.64
C VAL A 168 4.85 2.21 -5.49
N CYS A 169 4.15 2.56 -6.58
CA CYS A 169 4.43 3.80 -7.28
C CYS A 169 3.89 4.98 -6.47
N SER A 170 4.77 5.82 -5.93
CA SER A 170 4.38 6.99 -5.13
C SER A 170 3.85 8.15 -5.96
N SER A 171 4.31 8.31 -7.19
CA SER A 171 3.90 9.40 -8.07
C SER A 171 4.36 9.16 -9.51
N ILE A 172 3.55 9.62 -10.45
CA ILE A 172 3.83 9.61 -11.90
C ILE A 172 3.13 10.80 -12.54
N PRO A 173 3.67 11.42 -13.63
CA PRO A 173 2.94 12.46 -14.38
C PRO A 173 1.61 11.95 -14.93
N VAL A 174 0.52 12.71 -14.72
CA VAL A 174 -0.85 12.42 -15.19
C VAL A 174 -1.60 13.67 -15.66
N SER A 175 -0.88 14.71 -16.08
CA SER A 175 -1.43 16.02 -16.44
C SER A 175 -1.90 16.12 -17.90
N THR A 176 -1.72 15.08 -18.70
CA THR A 176 -2.22 14.92 -20.07
C THR A 176 -2.70 13.50 -20.31
N LEU A 177 -3.55 13.30 -21.33
CA LEU A 177 -4.02 11.96 -21.69
C LEU A 177 -2.85 11.02 -22.10
N ASP A 178 -1.80 11.55 -22.74
CA ASP A 178 -0.63 10.75 -23.10
C ASP A 178 0.19 10.33 -21.88
N GLU A 179 0.26 11.18 -20.86
CA GLU A 179 0.88 10.83 -19.56
C GLU A 179 0.06 9.76 -18.83
N ILE A 180 -1.27 9.86 -18.84
CA ILE A 180 -2.16 8.84 -18.26
C ILE A 180 -1.98 7.49 -18.96
N LYS A 181 -1.92 7.46 -20.29
CA LYS A 181 -1.63 6.25 -21.07
C LYS A 181 -0.24 5.69 -20.76
N THR A 182 0.75 6.58 -20.61
CA THR A 182 2.11 6.19 -20.18
C THR A 182 2.07 5.56 -18.77
N ALA A 183 1.31 6.12 -17.84
CA ALA A 183 1.16 5.55 -16.50
C ALA A 183 0.56 4.14 -16.55
N VAL A 184 -0.47 3.90 -17.37
CA VAL A 184 -1.07 2.57 -17.58
C VAL A 184 -0.03 1.55 -18.11
N ASP A 185 0.78 1.93 -19.10
CA ASP A 185 1.85 1.07 -19.64
C ASP A 185 2.93 0.77 -18.59
N VAL A 186 3.39 1.79 -17.86
CA VAL A 186 4.37 1.64 -16.78
C VAL A 186 3.85 0.72 -15.68
N PHE A 187 2.60 0.90 -15.24
CA PHE A 187 2.01 0.08 -14.18
C PHE A 187 1.78 -1.36 -14.61
N SER A 188 1.39 -1.59 -15.86
CA SER A 188 1.24 -2.94 -16.41
C SER A 188 2.58 -3.68 -16.41
N LYS A 189 3.65 -3.04 -16.89
CA LYS A 189 5.00 -3.61 -16.89
C LYS A 189 5.55 -3.83 -15.46
N ALA A 190 5.34 -2.86 -14.58
CA ALA A 190 5.72 -2.97 -13.18
C ALA A 190 4.97 -4.11 -12.47
N GLY A 191 3.65 -4.25 -12.74
CA GLY A 191 2.84 -5.34 -12.21
C GLY A 191 3.32 -6.71 -12.64
N GLU A 192 3.68 -6.87 -13.92
CA GLU A 192 4.25 -8.12 -14.45
C GLU A 192 5.62 -8.44 -13.83
N ALA A 193 6.51 -7.44 -13.71
CA ALA A 193 7.81 -7.59 -13.09
C ALA A 193 7.68 -7.98 -11.61
N CYS A 194 6.82 -7.30 -10.86
CA CYS A 194 6.54 -7.61 -9.47
C CYS A 194 5.98 -9.01 -9.29
N LYS A 195 4.98 -9.41 -10.11
CA LYS A 195 4.43 -10.77 -10.08
C LYS A 195 5.52 -11.82 -10.29
N LYS A 196 6.42 -11.61 -11.23
CA LYS A 196 7.57 -12.48 -11.53
C LYS A 196 8.56 -12.56 -10.37
N ALA A 197 8.75 -11.46 -9.65
CA ALA A 197 9.59 -11.39 -8.46
C ALA A 197 8.91 -11.88 -7.17
N GLY A 198 7.61 -12.23 -7.20
CA GLY A 198 6.84 -12.65 -6.02
C GLY A 198 6.38 -11.49 -5.14
N VAL A 199 6.29 -10.28 -5.69
CA VAL A 199 5.85 -9.04 -5.04
C VAL A 199 4.54 -8.58 -5.72
N GLN A 200 3.68 -7.86 -5.00
CA GLN A 200 2.49 -7.22 -5.58
C GLN A 200 2.80 -5.75 -5.90
N PHE A 201 2.41 -5.29 -7.10
CA PHE A 201 2.49 -3.88 -7.44
C PHE A 201 1.23 -3.12 -6.99
N ALA A 202 1.42 -1.87 -6.51
CA ALA A 202 0.34 -0.95 -6.22
C ALA A 202 0.69 0.49 -6.66
N TYR A 203 -0.36 1.32 -6.81
CA TYR A 203 -0.24 2.75 -7.12
C TYR A 203 -0.86 3.59 -6.00
N HIS A 204 -0.13 4.57 -5.53
CA HIS A 204 -0.55 5.57 -4.54
C HIS A 204 -1.04 6.84 -5.22
N ASN A 205 -2.24 7.30 -4.83
CA ASN A 205 -2.84 8.50 -5.40
C ASN A 205 -2.57 9.75 -4.56
N HIS A 206 -2.61 10.89 -5.26
CA HIS A 206 -2.77 12.23 -4.67
C HIS A 206 -4.11 12.83 -5.09
N THR A 207 -4.23 14.17 -5.05
CA THR A 207 -5.46 14.87 -5.48
C THR A 207 -5.59 15.01 -6.98
N SER A 208 -4.47 15.13 -7.71
CA SER A 208 -4.43 15.38 -9.15
C SER A 208 -5.05 14.26 -9.99
N GLU A 209 -5.04 13.04 -9.47
CA GLU A 209 -5.62 11.87 -10.13
C GLU A 209 -7.14 11.92 -10.23
N PHE A 210 -7.77 12.80 -9.45
CA PHE A 210 -9.22 13.01 -9.45
C PHE A 210 -9.67 14.24 -10.24
N ASP A 211 -8.73 15.04 -10.76
CA ASP A 211 -9.04 16.18 -11.65
C ASP A 211 -9.43 15.68 -13.04
N ASP A 212 -10.21 16.46 -13.79
CA ASP A 212 -10.47 16.18 -15.21
C ASP A 212 -9.24 16.56 -16.07
N VAL A 213 -8.76 15.63 -16.84
CA VAL A 213 -7.65 15.78 -17.77
C VAL A 213 -8.11 15.36 -19.17
N GLU A 214 -8.38 16.34 -20.04
CA GLU A 214 -8.81 16.11 -21.41
C GLU A 214 -10.05 15.19 -21.52
N GLY A 215 -11.03 15.37 -20.61
CA GLY A 215 -12.24 14.56 -20.54
C GLY A 215 -12.08 13.21 -19.85
N HIS A 216 -10.97 12.97 -19.19
CA HIS A 216 -10.68 11.75 -18.44
C HIS A 216 -10.24 12.09 -17.02
N ARG A 217 -10.71 11.30 -16.06
CA ARG A 217 -10.19 11.32 -14.69
C ARG A 217 -9.07 10.28 -14.57
N PRO A 218 -7.80 10.69 -14.33
CA PRO A 218 -6.66 9.76 -14.29
C PRO A 218 -6.88 8.53 -13.43
N PHE A 219 -7.46 8.71 -12.24
CA PHE A 219 -7.74 7.61 -11.30
C PHE A 219 -8.60 6.52 -11.93
N ASP A 220 -9.74 6.90 -12.53
CA ASP A 220 -10.66 5.96 -13.15
C ASP A 220 -10.09 5.34 -14.41
N TYR A 221 -9.37 6.14 -15.21
CA TYR A 221 -8.72 5.67 -16.43
C TYR A 221 -7.68 4.58 -16.11
N ILE A 222 -6.83 4.80 -15.10
CA ILE A 222 -5.83 3.82 -14.66
C ILE A 222 -6.52 2.54 -14.15
N LEU A 223 -7.53 2.66 -13.29
CA LEU A 223 -8.27 1.50 -12.76
C LEU A 223 -8.94 0.67 -13.86
N SER A 224 -9.50 1.33 -14.88
CA SER A 224 -10.23 0.67 -15.99
C SER A 224 -9.31 0.05 -17.03
N ASN A 225 -8.08 0.56 -17.17
CA ASN A 225 -7.15 0.14 -18.21
C ASN A 225 -5.95 -0.67 -17.68
N THR A 226 -5.99 -1.11 -16.43
CA THR A 226 -4.96 -1.99 -15.84
C THR A 226 -5.59 -3.27 -15.33
N ASP A 227 -4.85 -4.38 -15.43
CA ASP A 227 -5.26 -5.65 -14.84
C ASP A 227 -5.37 -5.54 -13.32
N LYS A 228 -6.57 -5.84 -12.77
CA LYS A 228 -6.88 -5.75 -11.34
C LYS A 228 -6.03 -6.68 -10.46
N ASP A 229 -5.46 -7.73 -11.01
CA ASP A 229 -4.65 -8.70 -10.28
C ASP A 229 -3.15 -8.36 -10.35
N LEU A 230 -2.73 -7.59 -11.35
CA LEU A 230 -1.37 -7.05 -11.46
C LEU A 230 -1.20 -5.71 -10.75
N VAL A 231 -2.17 -4.81 -10.89
CA VAL A 231 -2.11 -3.44 -10.39
C VAL A 231 -3.13 -3.26 -9.28
N LYS A 232 -2.69 -3.11 -8.05
CA LYS A 232 -3.51 -2.73 -6.90
C LYS A 232 -3.39 -1.22 -6.65
N MET A 233 -4.18 -0.72 -5.70
CA MET A 233 -4.10 0.67 -5.27
C MET A 233 -3.70 0.73 -3.80
N GLU A 234 -2.88 1.70 -3.50
CA GLU A 234 -2.73 2.22 -2.14
C GLU A 234 -3.54 3.51 -2.06
N LEU A 235 -4.72 3.44 -1.44
CA LEU A 235 -5.58 4.62 -1.36
C LEU A 235 -5.09 5.56 -0.26
N ASP A 236 -4.70 6.77 -0.63
CA ASP A 236 -4.53 7.85 0.34
C ASP A 236 -5.89 8.44 0.70
N LEU A 237 -6.31 8.20 1.95
CA LEU A 237 -7.64 8.57 2.44
C LEU A 237 -7.82 10.08 2.53
N ALA A 238 -6.75 10.82 2.86
CA ALA A 238 -6.80 12.27 2.95
C ALA A 238 -6.82 12.92 1.57
N TRP A 239 -5.98 12.50 0.66
CA TRP A 239 -5.97 13.07 -0.68
C TRP A 239 -7.26 12.77 -1.45
N ALA A 240 -7.84 11.58 -1.30
CA ALA A 240 -9.17 11.28 -1.82
C ALA A 240 -10.23 12.21 -1.21
N THR A 241 -10.23 12.38 0.12
CA THR A 241 -11.15 13.29 0.82
C THR A 241 -10.98 14.75 0.36
N LYS A 242 -9.73 15.23 0.21
CA LYS A 242 -9.43 16.58 -0.29
C LYS A 242 -9.92 16.79 -1.72
N ALA A 243 -9.84 15.76 -2.54
CA ALA A 243 -10.42 15.75 -3.90
C ALA A 243 -11.95 15.53 -3.91
N LYS A 244 -12.61 15.61 -2.73
CA LYS A 244 -14.05 15.42 -2.56
C LYS A 244 -14.54 14.02 -3.01
N GLN A 245 -13.67 13.03 -2.95
CA GLN A 245 -14.03 11.63 -3.12
C GLN A 245 -14.30 10.99 -1.76
N ASP A 246 -15.32 10.14 -1.71
CA ASP A 246 -15.60 9.34 -0.52
C ASP A 246 -14.85 8.00 -0.61
N PRO A 247 -13.89 7.72 0.29
CA PRO A 247 -13.15 6.46 0.26
C PRO A 247 -14.06 5.22 0.31
N VAL A 248 -15.16 5.27 1.06
CA VAL A 248 -16.10 4.13 1.17
C VAL A 248 -16.84 3.90 -0.14
N GLU A 249 -17.21 4.95 -0.87
CA GLU A 249 -17.81 4.78 -2.19
C GLU A 249 -16.79 4.24 -3.21
N LEU A 250 -15.53 4.67 -3.14
CA LEU A 250 -14.46 4.08 -3.97
C LEU A 250 -14.31 2.58 -3.70
N PHE A 251 -14.38 2.13 -2.44
CA PHE A 251 -14.33 0.71 -2.09
C PHE A 251 -15.47 -0.09 -2.72
N LYS A 252 -16.70 0.45 -2.71
CA LYS A 252 -17.87 -0.17 -3.31
C LYS A 252 -17.77 -0.26 -4.84
N LEU A 253 -17.23 0.78 -5.47
CA LEU A 253 -17.05 0.81 -6.93
C LEU A 253 -16.00 -0.20 -7.40
N HIS A 254 -14.95 -0.42 -6.61
CA HIS A 254 -13.83 -1.28 -6.97
C HIS A 254 -13.43 -2.20 -5.80
N PRO A 255 -14.29 -3.16 -5.39
CA PRO A 255 -14.05 -4.00 -4.23
C PRO A 255 -12.76 -4.83 -4.39
N GLY A 256 -11.96 -4.89 -3.32
CA GLY A 256 -10.70 -5.64 -3.31
C GLY A 256 -9.53 -5.00 -4.08
N ARG A 257 -9.68 -3.75 -4.59
CA ARG A 257 -8.61 -3.05 -5.31
C ARG A 257 -7.66 -2.28 -4.40
N TYR A 258 -7.98 -2.08 -3.10
CA TYR A 258 -7.27 -1.20 -2.17
C TYR A 258 -6.67 -1.97 -0.98
N PRO A 259 -5.70 -2.88 -1.21
CA PRO A 259 -5.08 -3.65 -0.13
C PRO A 259 -4.20 -2.79 0.78
N LEU A 260 -3.80 -1.62 0.35
CA LEU A 260 -2.99 -0.67 1.10
C LEU A 260 -3.73 0.65 1.26
N TRP A 261 -3.56 1.28 2.44
CA TRP A 261 -4.07 2.62 2.71
C TRP A 261 -3.01 3.51 3.32
N HIS A 262 -2.97 4.78 2.90
CA HIS A 262 -2.37 5.84 3.70
C HIS A 262 -3.42 6.45 4.62
N VAL A 263 -3.17 6.32 5.91
CA VAL A 263 -3.97 6.93 6.98
C VAL A 263 -3.34 8.27 7.30
N LYS A 264 -3.78 9.28 6.56
CA LYS A 264 -3.36 10.67 6.62
C LYS A 264 -4.59 11.52 6.94
N ASP A 265 -4.44 12.59 7.71
CA ASP A 265 -5.55 13.47 8.09
C ASP A 265 -5.34 14.88 7.53
N LEU A 266 -6.40 15.68 7.52
CA LEU A 266 -6.43 17.03 6.97
C LEU A 266 -6.98 18.02 7.99
N ASP A 267 -6.27 19.10 8.19
CA ASP A 267 -6.74 20.22 9.01
C ASP A 267 -8.08 20.77 8.53
N LYS A 268 -9.00 20.99 9.45
CA LYS A 268 -10.38 21.38 9.13
C LYS A 268 -10.49 22.75 8.42
N ALA A 269 -9.61 23.69 8.74
CA ALA A 269 -9.67 25.04 8.21
C ALA A 269 -8.91 25.20 6.90
N THR A 270 -7.75 24.53 6.78
CA THR A 270 -6.82 24.72 5.67
C THR A 270 -6.80 23.57 4.67
N MET A 271 -7.35 22.41 5.03
CA MET A 271 -7.25 21.16 4.25
C MET A 271 -5.80 20.77 3.93
N ASN A 272 -4.85 21.16 4.78
CA ASN A 272 -3.46 20.72 4.72
C ASN A 272 -3.26 19.47 5.58
N PRO A 273 -2.19 18.68 5.31
CA PRO A 273 -1.87 17.52 6.13
C PRO A 273 -1.78 17.85 7.62
N ALA A 274 -2.44 17.05 8.45
CA ALA A 274 -2.53 17.21 9.88
C ALA A 274 -2.22 15.89 10.61
N GLU A 275 -2.00 15.97 11.91
CA GLU A 275 -1.84 14.81 12.78
C GLU A 275 -3.11 13.95 12.76
N VAL A 276 -2.96 12.64 12.59
CA VAL A 276 -4.09 11.70 12.49
C VAL A 276 -4.96 11.74 13.74
N GLY A 277 -6.26 11.94 13.52
CA GLY A 277 -7.27 12.05 14.57
C GLY A 277 -7.56 13.49 15.03
N THR A 278 -6.90 14.49 14.42
CA THR A 278 -7.18 15.91 14.71
C THR A 278 -7.94 16.63 13.60
N GLY A 279 -8.11 15.97 12.46
CA GLY A 279 -8.64 16.56 11.24
C GLY A 279 -10.07 16.17 10.89
N VAL A 280 -10.33 16.05 9.59
CA VAL A 280 -11.69 15.85 9.05
C VAL A 280 -11.98 14.44 8.54
N VAL A 281 -10.96 13.57 8.42
CA VAL A 281 -11.16 12.23 7.85
C VAL A 281 -11.86 11.32 8.84
N ASP A 282 -13.01 10.76 8.45
CA ASP A 282 -13.79 9.83 9.29
C ASP A 282 -13.20 8.42 9.26
N PHE A 283 -12.07 8.23 9.95
CA PHE A 283 -11.38 6.95 10.01
C PHE A 283 -12.27 5.83 10.54
N LYS A 284 -13.13 6.10 11.53
CA LYS A 284 -13.99 5.04 12.07
C LYS A 284 -14.89 4.46 10.99
N ARG A 285 -15.60 5.31 10.24
CA ARG A 285 -16.46 4.87 9.15
C ARG A 285 -15.66 4.14 8.06
N ILE A 286 -14.45 4.62 7.73
CA ILE A 286 -13.60 4.02 6.71
C ILE A 286 -13.12 2.62 7.15
N PHE A 287 -12.61 2.47 8.38
CA PHE A 287 -12.18 1.19 8.91
C PHE A 287 -13.31 0.17 9.09
N ASP A 288 -14.54 0.62 9.37
CA ASP A 288 -15.71 -0.26 9.40
C ASP A 288 -16.00 -0.90 8.02
N ASN A 289 -15.48 -0.31 6.93
CA ASN A 289 -15.59 -0.80 5.55
C ASN A 289 -14.29 -1.43 5.00
N ALA A 290 -13.30 -1.71 5.85
CA ALA A 290 -11.99 -2.23 5.44
C ALA A 290 -12.07 -3.55 4.65
N LYS A 291 -13.03 -4.40 4.96
CA LYS A 291 -13.25 -5.67 4.24
C LYS A 291 -13.62 -5.44 2.78
N GLU A 292 -14.47 -4.45 2.49
CA GLU A 292 -14.91 -4.14 1.13
C GLU A 292 -13.75 -3.66 0.26
N SER A 293 -12.87 -2.83 0.81
CA SER A 293 -11.67 -2.37 0.11
C SER A 293 -10.66 -3.49 -0.20
N GLY A 294 -10.69 -4.59 0.59
CA GLY A 294 -9.68 -5.65 0.56
C GLY A 294 -8.42 -5.30 1.33
N MET A 295 -8.47 -4.35 2.27
CA MET A 295 -7.35 -3.84 3.04
C MET A 295 -6.56 -4.97 3.72
N LYS A 296 -5.25 -4.94 3.57
CA LYS A 296 -4.27 -5.82 4.19
C LYS A 296 -3.38 -5.07 5.18
N TYR A 297 -2.89 -3.90 4.76
CA TYR A 297 -2.03 -3.04 5.56
C TYR A 297 -2.46 -1.59 5.42
N PHE A 298 -2.18 -0.80 6.44
CA PHE A 298 -2.31 0.65 6.37
C PHE A 298 -1.12 1.31 7.06
N PHE A 299 -0.76 2.49 6.58
CA PHE A 299 0.38 3.23 7.07
C PHE A 299 -0.04 4.65 7.44
N VAL A 300 0.29 5.06 8.67
CA VAL A 300 0.20 6.46 9.07
C VAL A 300 1.18 7.27 8.25
N GLU A 301 0.74 8.41 7.74
CA GLU A 301 1.61 9.38 7.12
C GLU A 301 1.17 10.82 7.42
N GLN A 302 2.14 11.72 7.58
CA GLN A 302 1.92 13.15 7.67
C GLN A 302 3.02 13.89 6.90
N ASP A 303 2.64 14.56 5.81
CA ASP A 303 3.57 15.40 5.07
C ASP A 303 3.94 16.64 5.88
N GLY A 304 5.25 16.91 5.97
CA GLY A 304 5.75 18.10 6.64
C GLY A 304 5.47 18.14 8.15
N ALA A 305 5.41 16.98 8.80
CA ALA A 305 5.21 16.87 10.25
C ALA A 305 6.20 17.77 11.01
N PRO A 306 5.74 18.78 11.79
CA PRO A 306 6.63 19.74 12.44
C PRO A 306 7.45 19.13 13.57
N GLN A 307 6.95 18.09 14.21
CA GLN A 307 7.61 17.31 15.27
C GLN A 307 7.39 15.81 15.00
N PRO A 308 8.12 15.24 14.02
CA PRO A 308 7.77 13.93 13.46
C PRO A 308 7.54 12.82 14.48
N LEU A 309 8.45 12.63 15.46
CA LEU A 309 8.29 11.58 16.49
C LEU A 309 7.10 11.82 17.40
N GLN A 310 6.82 13.08 17.77
CA GLN A 310 5.66 13.40 18.60
C GLN A 310 4.37 13.20 17.82
N ASN A 311 4.32 13.69 16.58
CA ASN A 311 3.13 13.57 15.72
C ASN A 311 2.78 12.09 15.45
N VAL A 312 3.77 11.23 15.12
CA VAL A 312 3.49 9.81 14.92
C VAL A 312 3.12 9.09 16.22
N THR A 313 3.62 9.55 17.38
CA THR A 313 3.20 9.02 18.69
C THR A 313 1.72 9.31 18.96
N ASN A 314 1.29 10.54 18.73
CA ASN A 314 -0.09 10.96 18.91
C ASN A 314 -1.03 10.22 17.94
N SER A 315 -0.65 10.15 16.66
CA SER A 315 -1.37 9.39 15.62
C SER A 315 -1.53 7.92 15.98
N TYR A 316 -0.47 7.29 16.46
CA TYR A 316 -0.51 5.91 16.95
C TYR A 316 -1.51 5.75 18.10
N ASN A 317 -1.44 6.62 19.11
CA ASN A 317 -2.31 6.56 20.29
C ASN A 317 -3.80 6.72 19.92
N TYR A 318 -4.10 7.63 18.99
CA TYR A 318 -5.45 7.78 18.46
C TYR A 318 -5.95 6.50 17.81
N LEU A 319 -5.19 5.94 16.86
CA LEU A 319 -5.58 4.73 16.14
C LEU A 319 -5.66 3.50 17.05
N ALA A 320 -4.69 3.34 17.95
CA ALA A 320 -4.70 2.25 18.92
C ALA A 320 -5.92 2.28 19.85
N LYS A 321 -6.46 3.46 20.16
CA LYS A 321 -7.71 3.62 20.91
C LYS A 321 -8.94 3.35 20.03
N MET A 322 -8.96 3.85 18.80
CA MET A 322 -10.09 3.72 17.88
C MET A 322 -10.30 2.27 17.42
N LEU A 323 -9.22 1.53 17.17
CA LEU A 323 -9.24 0.17 16.65
C LEU A 323 -9.49 -0.92 17.71
N ARG A 324 -9.47 -0.57 18.98
CA ARG A 324 -9.85 -1.46 20.10
C ARG A 324 -11.37 -1.65 20.18
#